data_17509cd3ac371d92c1164faa13ac79df
#
_entry.id   17509cd3ac371d92c1164faa13ac79df
#
_cell.length_a   1.000
_cell.length_b   1.000
_cell.length_c   1.000
_cell.angle_alpha   90.00
_cell.angle_beta   90.00
_cell.angle_gamma   90.00
#
_symmetry.space_group_name_H-M   'P 1'
#
loop_
_entity.id
_entity.type
_entity.pdbx_description
1 polymer ?
#
loop_
_entity_poly.entity_id
_entity_poly.type
_entity_poly.pdbx_seq_one_letter_code
_entity_poly.pdbx_strand_id
1 'polypeptide(L)'
;MHLDDYLSLFPGSTREKPRLMAVASAVLQQVIDLQALVGELNAAFSPATAQGTQLDALGESLGLSRLDTSAGAAATDEVYRDFIRKKLIRWGWDGTNKSVPGITEQLQAGSVENDNQNGTITVTGAGTQPGTVKDLYPITAGVRTT
;
A
#
# COMPACT_ATOMS: atom_id res chain seq x y z
N MET A 1 -24.71 -0.04 -11.81
CA MET A 1 -25.61 -0.29 -12.93
C MET A 1 -26.12 -1.71 -12.78
N HIS A 2 -27.45 -1.91 -12.83
CA HIS A 2 -28.04 -3.23 -12.66
C HIS A 2 -28.29 -3.88 -14.03
N LEU A 3 -28.46 -5.20 -14.04
CA LEU A 3 -28.73 -5.98 -15.25
C LEU A 3 -29.95 -5.43 -16.03
N ASP A 4 -31.01 -5.06 -15.32
CA ASP A 4 -32.21 -4.51 -15.89
C ASP A 4 -32.00 -3.21 -16.67
N ASP A 5 -31.07 -2.37 -16.23
CA ASP A 5 -30.71 -1.13 -16.92
C ASP A 5 -30.16 -1.43 -18.31
N TYR A 6 -29.29 -2.44 -18.43
CA TYR A 6 -28.77 -2.88 -19.73
C TYR A 6 -29.82 -3.57 -20.60
N LEU A 7 -30.63 -4.39 -19.99
CA LEU A 7 -31.71 -5.09 -20.74
C LEU A 7 -32.79 -4.12 -21.28
N SER A 8 -32.99 -3.00 -20.60
CA SER A 8 -33.93 -1.95 -21.04
C SER A 8 -33.47 -1.23 -22.32
N LEU A 9 -32.18 -1.27 -22.65
CA LEU A 9 -31.61 -0.65 -23.85
C LEU A 9 -31.95 -1.43 -25.14
N PHE A 10 -32.36 -2.68 -25.02
CA PHE A 10 -32.77 -3.45 -26.19
C PHE A 10 -34.15 -2.96 -26.76
N PRO A 11 -34.30 -2.92 -28.10
CA PRO A 11 -35.56 -2.56 -28.72
C PRO A 11 -36.71 -3.48 -28.27
N GLY A 12 -37.92 -2.94 -28.21
CA GLY A 12 -39.11 -3.70 -27.77
C GLY A 12 -39.29 -5.02 -28.49
N SER A 13 -39.13 -5.03 -29.82
CA SER A 13 -39.22 -6.24 -30.67
C SER A 13 -38.17 -7.33 -30.32
N THR A 14 -37.05 -6.93 -29.73
CA THR A 14 -36.02 -7.86 -29.27
C THR A 14 -36.35 -8.40 -27.88
N ARG A 15 -36.92 -7.56 -27.01
CA ARG A 15 -37.31 -7.94 -25.64
C ARG A 15 -38.44 -9.00 -25.62
N GLU A 16 -39.24 -9.08 -26.67
CA GLU A 16 -40.29 -10.10 -26.83
C GLU A 16 -39.73 -11.50 -27.17
N LYS A 17 -38.42 -11.63 -27.40
CA LYS A 17 -37.77 -12.91 -27.74
C LYS A 17 -37.10 -13.53 -26.51
N PRO A 18 -37.75 -14.45 -25.76
CA PRO A 18 -37.27 -14.92 -24.46
C PRO A 18 -35.93 -15.64 -24.54
N ARG A 19 -35.68 -16.41 -25.62
CA ARG A 19 -34.37 -17.11 -25.77
C ARG A 19 -33.23 -16.15 -26.01
N LEU A 20 -33.45 -15.09 -26.79
CA LEU A 20 -32.42 -14.08 -27.04
C LEU A 20 -32.11 -13.27 -25.77
N MET A 21 -33.16 -12.90 -25.05
CA MET A 21 -33.01 -12.17 -23.78
C MET A 21 -32.34 -13.02 -22.72
N ALA A 22 -32.57 -14.33 -22.67
CA ALA A 22 -31.85 -15.23 -21.76
C ALA A 22 -30.33 -15.28 -22.04
N VAL A 23 -29.95 -15.34 -23.31
CA VAL A 23 -28.54 -15.30 -23.72
C VAL A 23 -27.93 -13.93 -23.39
N ALA A 24 -28.63 -12.85 -23.75
CA ALA A 24 -28.17 -11.49 -23.47
C ALA A 24 -27.98 -11.23 -21.95
N SER A 25 -28.93 -11.68 -21.13
CA SER A 25 -28.82 -11.54 -19.67
C SER A 25 -27.65 -12.33 -19.10
N ALA A 26 -27.38 -13.54 -19.58
CA ALA A 26 -26.26 -14.36 -19.13
C ALA A 26 -24.90 -13.70 -19.46
N VAL A 27 -24.76 -13.13 -20.66
CA VAL A 27 -23.53 -12.42 -21.05
C VAL A 27 -23.37 -11.10 -20.28
N LEU A 28 -24.43 -10.33 -20.13
CA LEU A 28 -24.40 -9.06 -19.41
C LEU A 28 -24.12 -9.27 -17.92
N GLN A 29 -24.63 -10.35 -17.32
CA GLN A 29 -24.32 -10.68 -15.94
C GLN A 29 -22.81 -10.91 -15.74
N GLN A 30 -22.15 -11.61 -16.64
CA GLN A 30 -20.70 -11.80 -16.58
C GLN A 30 -19.94 -10.48 -16.68
N VAL A 31 -20.41 -9.54 -17.49
CA VAL A 31 -19.80 -8.20 -17.58
C VAL A 31 -19.96 -7.42 -16.28
N ILE A 32 -21.12 -7.51 -15.64
CA ILE A 32 -21.39 -6.87 -14.35
C ILE A 32 -20.49 -7.48 -13.25
N ASP A 33 -20.37 -8.80 -13.23
CA ASP A 33 -19.51 -9.51 -12.27
C ASP A 33 -18.03 -9.11 -12.46
N LEU A 34 -17.57 -8.96 -13.71
CA LEU A 34 -16.24 -8.44 -14.02
C LEU A 34 -16.04 -6.99 -13.55
N GLN A 35 -17.05 -6.13 -13.72
CA GLN A 35 -16.96 -4.75 -13.21
C GLN A 35 -16.87 -4.71 -11.68
N ALA A 36 -17.60 -5.57 -10.98
CA ALA A 36 -17.49 -5.70 -9.54
C ALA A 36 -16.08 -6.16 -9.12
N LEU A 37 -15.53 -7.17 -9.79
CA LEU A 37 -14.18 -7.67 -9.54
C LEU A 37 -13.12 -6.59 -9.76
N VAL A 38 -13.23 -5.78 -10.82
CA VAL A 38 -12.30 -4.65 -11.06
C VAL A 38 -12.37 -3.63 -9.94
N GLY A 39 -13.55 -3.38 -9.37
CA GLY A 39 -13.71 -2.52 -8.19
C GLY A 39 -12.99 -3.06 -6.95
N GLU A 40 -13.04 -4.37 -6.74
CA GLU A 40 -12.38 -5.04 -5.63
C GLU A 40 -10.84 -5.10 -5.77
N LEU A 41 -10.32 -5.12 -7.00
CA LEU A 41 -8.87 -5.15 -7.24
C LEU A 41 -8.15 -3.96 -6.61
N ASN A 42 -8.71 -2.76 -6.69
CA ASN A 42 -8.11 -1.58 -6.07
C ASN A 42 -7.99 -1.72 -4.56
N ALA A 43 -8.97 -2.31 -3.90
CA ALA A 43 -8.94 -2.56 -2.46
C ALA A 43 -7.97 -3.71 -2.12
N ALA A 44 -7.92 -4.75 -2.95
CA ALA A 44 -7.06 -5.91 -2.76
C ALA A 44 -5.56 -5.57 -2.84
N PHE A 45 -5.19 -4.60 -3.69
CA PHE A 45 -3.80 -4.16 -3.87
C PHE A 45 -3.51 -2.79 -3.24
N SER A 46 -4.39 -2.28 -2.40
CA SER A 46 -4.12 -1.09 -1.59
C SER A 46 -3.23 -1.45 -0.40
N PRO A 47 -2.16 -0.68 -0.10
CA PRO A 47 -1.34 -0.89 1.10
C PRO A 47 -2.14 -0.87 2.41
N ALA A 48 -3.30 -0.21 2.43
CA ALA A 48 -4.14 -0.13 3.61
C ALA A 48 -4.98 -1.38 3.86
N THR A 49 -5.40 -2.08 2.81
CA THR A 49 -6.43 -3.15 2.87
C THR A 49 -5.93 -4.52 2.40
N ALA A 50 -4.83 -4.57 1.64
CA ALA A 50 -4.24 -5.83 1.16
C ALA A 50 -3.89 -6.78 2.33
N GLN A 51 -4.08 -8.08 2.13
CA GLN A 51 -3.83 -9.12 3.14
C GLN A 51 -3.09 -10.32 2.54
N GLY A 52 -2.33 -11.01 3.38
CA GLY A 52 -1.63 -12.24 3.02
C GLY A 52 -0.77 -12.09 1.77
N THR A 53 -0.98 -12.95 0.76
CA THR A 53 -0.20 -12.97 -0.49
C THR A 53 -0.31 -11.69 -1.33
N GLN A 54 -1.42 -10.95 -1.22
CA GLN A 54 -1.57 -9.65 -1.91
C GLN A 54 -0.62 -8.61 -1.30
N LEU A 55 -0.53 -8.61 0.02
CA LEU A 55 0.40 -7.74 0.75
C LEU A 55 1.85 -8.14 0.48
N ASP A 56 2.14 -9.44 0.32
CA ASP A 56 3.46 -9.95 -0.05
C ASP A 56 3.87 -9.46 -1.44
N ALA A 57 2.97 -9.56 -2.43
CA ALA A 57 3.22 -9.06 -3.78
C ALA A 57 3.50 -7.54 -3.80
N LEU A 58 2.80 -6.76 -2.98
CA LEU A 58 3.08 -5.33 -2.81
C LEU A 58 4.47 -5.10 -2.21
N GLY A 59 4.82 -5.81 -1.16
CA GLY A 59 6.13 -5.67 -0.52
C GLY A 59 7.28 -6.09 -1.44
N GLU A 60 7.13 -7.20 -2.15
CA GLU A 60 8.12 -7.65 -3.12
C GLU A 60 8.35 -6.63 -4.23
N SER A 61 7.30 -5.97 -4.72
CA SER A 61 7.42 -4.90 -5.71
C SER A 61 8.23 -3.69 -5.20
N LEU A 62 8.27 -3.50 -3.89
CA LEU A 62 9.05 -2.46 -3.19
C LEU A 62 10.44 -2.95 -2.75
N GLY A 63 10.79 -4.21 -3.06
CA GLY A 63 12.03 -4.84 -2.62
C GLY A 63 12.06 -5.11 -1.12
N LEU A 64 10.91 -5.43 -0.52
CA LEU A 64 10.78 -5.83 0.88
C LEU A 64 10.37 -7.30 0.95
N SER A 65 11.09 -8.10 1.71
CA SER A 65 10.68 -9.45 2.06
C SER A 65 10.05 -9.48 3.45
N ARG A 66 9.02 -10.30 3.64
CA ARG A 66 8.40 -10.50 4.96
C ARG A 66 9.38 -11.08 5.98
N LEU A 67 10.39 -11.81 5.53
CA LEU A 67 11.44 -12.39 6.37
C LEU A 67 12.46 -11.34 6.83
N ASP A 68 12.69 -10.28 6.05
CA ASP A 68 13.67 -9.23 6.39
C ASP A 68 13.18 -8.30 7.50
N THR A 69 11.87 -8.34 7.78
CA THR A 69 11.20 -7.41 8.70
C THR A 69 11.13 -7.89 10.15
N SER A 70 11.46 -9.13 10.41
CA SER A 70 11.43 -9.69 11.77
C SER A 70 12.57 -10.67 11.98
N ALA A 71 13.23 -10.60 13.13
CA ALA A 71 14.38 -11.42 13.50
C ALA A 71 14.06 -12.94 13.47
N GLY A 72 14.11 -13.55 12.28
CA GLY A 72 14.03 -15.00 12.08
C GLY A 72 12.62 -15.59 11.97
N ALA A 73 11.56 -14.79 12.01
CA ALA A 73 10.18 -15.24 11.79
C ALA A 73 9.47 -14.33 10.77
N ALA A 74 8.52 -14.89 10.00
CA ALA A 74 7.72 -14.10 9.09
C ALA A 74 6.87 -13.07 9.86
N ALA A 75 6.92 -11.80 9.44
CA ALA A 75 6.15 -10.74 10.05
C ALA A 75 4.63 -10.96 9.85
N THR A 76 3.84 -10.56 10.83
CA THR A 76 2.38 -10.50 10.68
C THR A 76 1.99 -9.44 9.64
N ASP A 77 0.77 -9.54 9.08
CA ASP A 77 0.28 -8.57 8.10
C ASP A 77 0.33 -7.11 8.61
N GLU A 78 0.05 -6.90 9.89
CA GLU A 78 0.09 -5.57 10.50
C GLU A 78 1.51 -5.00 10.53
N VAL A 79 2.46 -5.80 11.01
CA VAL A 79 3.88 -5.41 11.06
C VAL A 79 4.42 -5.19 9.65
N TYR A 80 4.12 -6.10 8.73
CA TYR A 80 4.59 -5.98 7.35
C TYR A 80 4.01 -4.77 6.63
N ARG A 81 2.73 -4.45 6.85
CA ARG A 81 2.08 -3.24 6.34
C ARG A 81 2.75 -1.96 6.86
N ASP A 82 3.15 -1.94 8.12
CA ASP A 82 3.89 -0.81 8.69
C ASP A 82 5.25 -0.61 8.00
N PHE A 83 5.97 -1.69 7.72
CA PHE A 83 7.21 -1.64 6.94
C PHE A 83 7.01 -1.10 5.51
N ILE A 84 5.97 -1.57 4.82
CA ILE A 84 5.61 -1.08 3.48
C ILE A 84 5.30 0.42 3.54
N ARG A 85 4.51 0.87 4.53
CA ARG A 85 4.19 2.29 4.74
C ARG A 85 5.45 3.11 4.95
N LYS A 86 6.34 2.67 5.83
CA LYS A 86 7.61 3.35 6.11
C LYS A 86 8.50 3.44 4.86
N LYS A 87 8.54 2.38 4.05
CA LYS A 87 9.27 2.38 2.78
C LYS A 87 8.72 3.41 1.79
N LEU A 88 7.40 3.52 1.69
CA LEU A 88 6.73 4.49 0.81
C LEU A 88 6.98 5.92 1.27
N ILE A 89 6.93 6.20 2.58
CA ILE A 89 7.27 7.51 3.15
C ILE A 89 8.70 7.89 2.79
N ARG A 90 9.63 6.95 2.94
CA ARG A 90 11.03 7.16 2.59
C ARG A 90 11.22 7.47 1.10
N TRP A 91 10.49 6.82 0.21
CA TRP A 91 10.57 7.09 -1.22
C TRP A 91 10.03 8.47 -1.61
N GLY A 92 9.05 8.97 -0.87
CA GLY A 92 8.49 10.31 -1.06
C GLY A 92 9.37 11.44 -0.50
N TRP A 93 10.51 11.13 0.14
CA TRP A 93 11.36 12.15 0.74
C TRP A 93 12.13 12.95 -0.31
N ASP A 94 12.13 14.27 -0.16
CA ASP A 94 12.78 15.23 -1.05
C ASP A 94 14.30 15.38 -0.81
N GLY A 95 14.86 14.68 0.19
CA GLY A 95 16.28 14.72 0.53
C GLY A 95 16.74 15.99 1.28
N THR A 96 15.81 16.85 1.72
CA THR A 96 16.17 18.09 2.41
C THR A 96 16.18 17.92 3.92
N ASN A 97 17.13 18.59 4.63
CA ASN A 97 17.18 18.59 6.09
C ASN A 97 15.91 19.20 6.71
N LYS A 98 15.25 20.12 6.00
CA LYS A 98 14.04 20.80 6.47
C LYS A 98 12.85 19.85 6.60
N SER A 99 12.79 18.81 5.78
CA SER A 99 11.71 17.81 5.79
C SER A 99 11.96 16.64 6.73
N VAL A 100 13.17 16.50 7.27
CA VAL A 100 13.56 15.42 8.20
C VAL A 100 12.62 15.34 9.40
N PRO A 101 12.29 16.44 10.15
CA PRO A 101 11.38 16.36 11.28
C PRO A 101 10.01 15.73 10.94
N GLY A 102 9.41 16.14 9.84
CA GLY A 102 8.12 15.62 9.42
C GLY A 102 8.15 14.15 9.02
N ILE A 103 9.26 13.68 8.45
CA ILE A 103 9.44 12.27 8.08
C ILE A 103 9.72 11.43 9.32
N THR A 104 10.56 11.91 10.22
CA THR A 104 10.88 11.21 11.46
C THR A 104 9.65 10.98 12.31
N GLU A 105 8.78 11.99 12.44
CA GLU A 105 7.50 11.85 13.14
C GLU A 105 6.59 10.80 12.50
N GLN A 106 6.56 10.72 11.16
CA GLN A 106 5.75 9.72 10.43
C GLN A 106 6.33 8.31 10.52
N LEU A 107 7.65 8.17 10.58
CA LEU A 107 8.33 6.88 10.68
C LEU A 107 8.34 6.36 12.12
N GLN A 108 8.50 7.24 13.08
CA GLN A 108 8.61 6.90 14.48
C GLN A 108 8.10 8.05 15.36
N ALA A 109 6.82 8.01 15.70
CA ALA A 109 6.20 9.01 16.56
C ALA A 109 6.91 9.11 17.92
N GLY A 110 7.15 10.34 18.37
CA GLY A 110 7.85 10.63 19.62
C GLY A 110 9.37 10.57 19.55
N SER A 111 9.97 10.49 18.35
CA SER A 111 11.41 10.69 18.18
C SER A 111 11.79 12.17 18.33
N VAL A 112 12.94 12.40 18.90
CA VAL A 112 13.55 13.73 19.07
C VAL A 112 14.73 13.86 18.12
N GLU A 113 14.74 14.92 17.35
CA GLU A 113 15.80 15.23 16.40
C GLU A 113 16.64 16.37 16.94
N ASN A 114 17.95 16.22 16.78
CA ASN A 114 18.91 17.26 17.12
C ASN A 114 19.84 17.51 15.92
N ASP A 115 19.72 18.67 15.31
CA ASP A 115 20.66 19.12 14.29
C ASP A 115 21.96 19.60 14.97
N ASN A 116 23.04 18.86 14.78
CA ASN A 116 24.33 19.16 15.36
C ASN A 116 25.08 20.30 14.63
N GLN A 117 24.48 20.88 13.59
CA GLN A 117 25.03 21.99 12.77
C GLN A 117 26.45 21.69 12.15
N ASN A 118 26.82 20.43 12.09
CA ASN A 118 28.06 19.95 11.48
C ASN A 118 27.80 19.03 10.27
N GLY A 119 26.58 19.10 9.70
CA GLY A 119 26.12 18.22 8.64
C GLY A 119 25.61 16.88 9.15
N THR A 120 25.38 16.71 10.46
CA THR A 120 24.80 15.51 11.05
C THR A 120 23.54 15.85 11.83
N ILE A 121 22.53 14.98 11.72
CA ILE A 121 21.30 15.03 12.53
C ILE A 121 21.29 13.77 13.41
N THR A 122 21.14 13.95 14.71
CA THR A 122 20.95 12.84 15.65
C THR A 122 19.48 12.64 15.89
N VAL A 123 18.98 11.43 15.66
CA VAL A 123 17.59 11.05 15.94
C VAL A 123 17.58 10.10 17.13
N THR A 124 16.88 10.50 18.20
CA THR A 124 16.73 9.71 19.41
C THR A 124 15.26 9.36 19.59
N GLY A 125 14.89 8.08 19.65
CA GLY A 125 13.50 7.64 19.75
C GLY A 125 13.26 6.64 20.88
N ALA A 126 12.11 6.73 21.51
CA ALA A 126 11.66 5.72 22.46
C ALA A 126 11.20 4.47 21.67
N GLY A 127 11.94 3.36 21.80
CA GLY A 127 11.57 2.10 21.20
C GLY A 127 12.36 1.70 19.95
N THR A 128 13.53 2.27 19.76
CA THR A 128 14.43 1.92 18.66
C THR A 128 14.82 0.44 18.74
N GLN A 129 14.29 -0.37 17.84
CA GLN A 129 14.88 -1.67 17.58
C GLN A 129 16.24 -1.45 16.90
N PRO A 130 17.35 -1.98 17.45
CA PRO A 130 18.66 -1.85 16.82
C PRO A 130 18.63 -2.53 15.46
N GLY A 131 18.92 -1.81 14.40
CA GLY A 131 18.92 -2.28 13.02
C GLY A 131 17.89 -1.62 12.12
N THR A 132 16.72 -1.28 12.62
CA THR A 132 15.61 -0.75 11.82
C THR A 132 15.84 0.71 11.38
N VAL A 133 16.57 1.48 12.16
CA VAL A 133 16.77 2.92 11.90
C VAL A 133 17.73 3.16 10.74
N LYS A 134 18.79 2.37 10.62
CA LYS A 134 19.78 2.51 9.52
C LYS A 134 19.16 2.28 8.15
N ASP A 135 18.20 1.37 8.06
CA ASP A 135 17.54 1.03 6.78
C ASP A 135 16.34 1.92 6.47
N LEU A 136 15.80 2.61 7.47
CA LEU A 136 14.66 3.52 7.32
C LEU A 136 15.07 4.92 6.87
N TYR A 137 16.26 5.40 7.28
CA TYR A 137 16.75 6.70 6.83
C TYR A 137 17.63 6.55 5.59
N PRO A 138 17.35 7.29 4.52
CA PRO A 138 18.28 7.37 3.41
C PRO A 138 19.58 7.96 3.97
N ILE A 139 20.67 7.22 3.81
CA ILE A 139 22.01 7.68 4.20
C ILE A 139 22.40 8.82 3.24
N THR A 140 21.94 10.02 3.52
CA THR A 140 22.67 11.20 3.08
C THR A 140 23.90 11.30 3.97
N ALA A 141 25.05 11.55 3.37
CA ALA A 141 26.30 11.68 4.12
C ALA A 141 26.09 12.66 5.29
N GLY A 142 26.08 12.14 6.53
CA GLY A 142 25.93 12.96 7.72
C GLY A 142 24.86 12.58 8.73
N VAL A 143 23.91 11.70 8.41
CA VAL A 143 22.91 11.25 9.40
C VAL A 143 23.50 10.10 10.23
N ARG A 144 23.66 10.31 11.53
CA ARG A 144 24.03 9.28 12.50
C ARG A 144 22.82 8.98 13.39
N THR A 145 22.48 7.71 13.49
CA THR A 145 21.49 7.20 14.44
C THR A 145 22.22 6.58 15.62
N THR A 146 21.89 6.96 16.81
CA THR A 146 22.38 6.38 18.08
C THR A 146 21.26 5.62 18.76
#